data_23ee0f43bdcab74418b7e477ee342458
#
_entry.id   23ee0f43bdcab74418b7e477ee342458
#
_cell.length_a   1.000
_cell.length_b   1.000
_cell.length_c   1.000
_cell.angle_alpha   90.00
_cell.angle_beta   90.00
_cell.angle_gamma   90.00
#
_symmetry.space_group_name_H-M   'P 1'
#
loop_
_entity.id
_entity.type
_entity.pdbx_description
1 polymer ?
#
loop_
_entity_poly.entity_id
_entity_poly.type
_entity_poly.pdbx_seq_one_letter_code
_entity_poly.pdbx_strand_id
1 'polypeptide(L)'
;MDGRSDTASRIWELTESITVAAPPEKVFAALSDVRRMPEWSPECVGAWVVPGRRHTTGPLFVGFNRNGLRRWVTLCRVTTADAPEEFAFSVSALGLPIALWGFRLRPADGADAGSTHVVQYWHDLRRGRRGRVADHLGRIAAGTSPADRVLTNRSGMTATLRRLKSALE
;
A
#
# COMPACT_ATOMS: atom_id res chain seq x y z
N MET A 1 31.46 -30.22 -0.77
CA MET A 1 30.48 -29.79 -1.81
C MET A 1 29.50 -28.87 -1.14
N ASP A 2 29.85 -27.57 -1.09
CA ASP A 2 29.08 -26.56 -0.36
C ASP A 2 27.91 -26.07 -1.24
N GLY A 3 26.73 -26.59 -0.97
CA GLY A 3 25.49 -26.06 -1.48
C GLY A 3 25.11 -24.74 -0.79
N ARG A 4 25.82 -23.65 -1.09
CA ARG A 4 25.32 -22.32 -0.79
C ARG A 4 24.13 -22.04 -1.72
N SER A 5 22.94 -22.32 -1.24
CA SER A 5 21.71 -21.78 -1.83
C SER A 5 21.83 -20.28 -1.79
N ASP A 6 21.90 -19.70 -2.99
CA ASP A 6 21.78 -18.29 -3.27
C ASP A 6 20.40 -17.82 -2.77
N THR A 7 20.35 -17.46 -1.49
CA THR A 7 19.19 -16.79 -0.90
C THR A 7 19.29 -15.34 -1.35
N ALA A 8 18.82 -15.07 -2.59
CA ALA A 8 18.60 -13.70 -3.02
C ALA A 8 17.91 -12.96 -1.89
N SER A 9 18.55 -11.93 -1.34
CA SER A 9 18.10 -11.24 -0.14
C SER A 9 16.73 -10.64 -0.43
N ARG A 10 15.67 -11.16 0.25
CA ARG A 10 14.30 -10.70 0.09
C ARG A 10 14.22 -9.22 0.45
N ILE A 11 13.68 -8.41 -0.44
CA ILE A 11 13.41 -7.01 -0.19
C ILE A 11 12.17 -6.93 0.72
N TRP A 12 12.32 -6.28 1.86
CA TRP A 12 11.29 -6.18 2.89
C TRP A 12 10.59 -4.83 2.91
N GLU A 13 11.16 -3.83 2.26
CA GLU A 13 10.69 -2.45 2.27
C GLU A 13 10.89 -1.78 0.92
N LEU A 14 9.94 -0.95 0.53
CA LEU A 14 10.02 -0.08 -0.63
C LEU A 14 9.56 1.31 -0.25
N THR A 15 10.13 2.32 -0.88
CA THR A 15 9.67 3.70 -0.82
C THR A 15 9.73 4.34 -2.21
N GLU A 16 8.71 5.15 -2.52
CA GLU A 16 8.66 6.00 -3.71
C GLU A 16 8.09 7.35 -3.30
N SER A 17 8.46 8.42 -3.97
CA SER A 17 8.00 9.75 -3.61
C SER A 17 7.67 10.64 -4.80
N ILE A 18 6.84 11.67 -4.57
CA ILE A 18 6.49 12.69 -5.54
C ILE A 18 6.12 13.98 -4.81
N THR A 19 6.26 15.14 -5.49
CA THR A 19 5.69 16.40 -5.01
C THR A 19 4.38 16.67 -5.75
N VAL A 20 3.32 16.98 -4.98
CA VAL A 20 1.97 17.28 -5.45
C VAL A 20 1.65 18.75 -5.17
N ALA A 21 1.21 19.51 -6.16
CA ALA A 21 0.86 20.91 -6.02
C ALA A 21 -0.51 21.10 -5.33
N ALA A 22 -0.59 20.62 -4.10
CA ALA A 22 -1.75 20.74 -3.23
C ALA A 22 -1.29 20.73 -1.76
N PRO A 23 -2.02 21.40 -0.84
CA PRO A 23 -1.66 21.43 0.57
C PRO A 23 -1.80 20.05 1.23
N PRO A 24 -1.03 19.74 2.30
CA PRO A 24 -1.04 18.44 2.96
C PRO A 24 -2.42 17.97 3.39
N GLU A 25 -3.29 18.86 3.84
CA GLU A 25 -4.65 18.54 4.28
C GLU A 25 -5.50 18.00 3.13
N LYS A 26 -5.38 18.58 1.92
CA LYS A 26 -6.09 18.11 0.72
C LYS A 26 -5.59 16.74 0.28
N VAL A 27 -4.27 16.54 0.31
CA VAL A 27 -3.64 15.26 -0.03
C VAL A 27 -4.04 14.17 0.98
N PHE A 28 -3.96 14.50 2.28
CA PHE A 28 -4.36 13.58 3.36
C PHE A 28 -5.83 13.17 3.26
N ALA A 29 -6.73 14.13 3.05
CA ALA A 29 -8.17 13.86 2.90
C ALA A 29 -8.44 12.90 1.72
N ALA A 30 -7.71 13.05 0.62
CA ALA A 30 -7.82 12.15 -0.53
C ALA A 30 -7.33 10.73 -0.19
N LEU A 31 -6.16 10.59 0.43
CA LEU A 31 -5.54 9.31 0.75
C LEU A 31 -6.28 8.54 1.86
N SER A 32 -6.81 9.25 2.85
CA SER A 32 -7.53 8.65 3.99
C SER A 32 -8.96 8.21 3.66
N ASP A 33 -9.57 8.71 2.58
CA ASP A 33 -10.79 8.14 2.04
C ASP A 33 -10.47 6.90 1.17
N VAL A 34 -10.41 5.75 1.83
CA VAL A 34 -10.05 4.48 1.18
C VAL A 34 -10.99 4.08 0.04
N ARG A 35 -12.22 4.63 -0.02
CA ARG A 35 -13.16 4.39 -1.13
C ARG A 35 -12.65 4.97 -2.44
N ARG A 36 -11.81 5.99 -2.37
CA ARG A 36 -11.17 6.63 -3.51
C ARG A 36 -9.90 5.91 -4.00
N MET A 37 -9.42 4.92 -3.27
CA MET A 37 -8.19 4.19 -3.62
C MET A 37 -8.17 3.67 -5.08
N PRO A 38 -9.29 3.22 -5.70
CA PRO A 38 -9.31 2.85 -7.11
C PRO A 38 -8.97 3.98 -8.10
N GLU A 39 -9.07 5.24 -7.69
CA GLU A 39 -8.75 6.37 -8.57
C GLU A 39 -7.25 6.41 -8.91
N TRP A 40 -6.40 5.97 -7.98
CA TRP A 40 -4.94 6.00 -8.15
C TRP A 40 -4.24 4.66 -8.08
N SER A 41 -4.73 3.68 -7.31
CA SER A 41 -4.10 2.36 -7.25
C SER A 41 -4.36 1.55 -8.52
N PRO A 42 -3.33 0.99 -9.19
CA PRO A 42 -3.54 0.18 -10.40
C PRO A 42 -4.15 -1.21 -10.11
N GLU A 43 -3.99 -1.73 -8.89
CA GLU A 43 -4.52 -3.05 -8.51
C GLU A 43 -5.86 -2.97 -7.76
N CYS A 44 -6.09 -1.92 -6.96
CA CYS A 44 -7.33 -1.78 -6.22
C CYS A 44 -8.47 -1.36 -7.15
N VAL A 45 -9.51 -2.18 -7.24
CA VAL A 45 -10.70 -1.91 -8.06
C VAL A 45 -11.92 -1.53 -7.23
N GLY A 46 -11.81 -1.58 -5.91
CA GLY A 46 -12.85 -1.17 -4.97
C GLY A 46 -12.39 -1.30 -3.52
N ALA A 47 -12.97 -0.49 -2.65
CA ALA A 47 -12.78 -0.61 -1.21
C ALA A 47 -14.12 -0.39 -0.48
N TRP A 48 -14.40 -1.23 0.50
CA TRP A 48 -15.60 -1.16 1.30
C TRP A 48 -15.26 -1.03 2.78
N VAL A 49 -15.68 0.06 3.40
CA VAL A 49 -15.49 0.30 4.84
C VAL A 49 -16.48 -0.53 5.62
N VAL A 50 -16.00 -1.34 6.57
CA VAL A 50 -16.84 -2.21 7.41
C VAL A 50 -17.55 -1.36 8.47
N PRO A 51 -18.89 -1.26 8.46
CA PRO A 51 -19.63 -0.44 9.42
C PRO A 51 -19.52 -0.98 10.85
N GLY A 52 -19.60 -0.09 11.86
CA GLY A 52 -19.85 -0.44 13.25
C GLY A 52 -18.70 -1.06 14.03
N ARG A 53 -17.56 -1.34 13.41
CA ARG A 53 -16.37 -1.84 14.11
C ARG A 53 -15.37 -0.72 14.37
N ARG A 54 -15.66 0.14 15.33
CA ARG A 54 -14.61 0.95 15.98
C ARG A 54 -13.87 0.06 16.97
N HIS A 55 -12.89 -0.68 16.47
CA HIS A 55 -11.94 -1.36 17.35
C HIS A 55 -10.94 -0.34 17.88
N THR A 56 -10.42 -0.59 19.08
CA THR A 56 -9.28 0.13 19.69
C THR A 56 -8.04 0.19 18.76
N THR A 57 -8.05 -0.55 17.67
CA THR A 57 -6.96 -0.75 16.71
C THR A 57 -7.23 -0.14 15.32
N GLY A 58 -8.19 0.78 15.18
CA GLY A 58 -8.52 1.49 13.95
C GLY A 58 -9.57 0.85 13.03
N PRO A 59 -10.12 1.63 12.08
CA PRO A 59 -11.18 1.18 11.17
C PRO A 59 -10.74 0.02 10.26
N LEU A 60 -11.69 -0.85 9.91
CA LEU A 60 -11.50 -1.94 8.96
C LEU A 60 -12.11 -1.58 7.61
N PHE A 61 -11.47 -2.02 6.54
CA PHE A 61 -12.03 -2.02 5.20
C PHE A 61 -11.61 -3.26 4.40
N VAL A 62 -12.43 -3.62 3.43
CA VAL A 62 -12.17 -4.72 2.50
C VAL A 62 -11.68 -4.12 1.20
N GLY A 63 -10.51 -4.55 0.74
CA GLY A 63 -9.95 -4.17 -0.57
C GLY A 63 -10.25 -5.25 -1.60
N PHE A 64 -10.80 -4.84 -2.74
CA PHE A 64 -11.00 -5.69 -3.91
C PHE A 64 -9.89 -5.38 -4.92
N ASN A 65 -9.14 -6.41 -5.30
CA ASN A 65 -7.94 -6.24 -6.11
C ASN A 65 -8.01 -7.06 -7.40
N ARG A 66 -7.30 -6.57 -8.43
CA ARG A 66 -7.17 -7.23 -9.73
C ARG A 66 -5.77 -7.06 -10.31
N ASN A 67 -5.25 -8.15 -10.88
CA ASN A 67 -4.05 -8.12 -11.70
C ASN A 67 -4.28 -9.01 -12.93
N GLY A 68 -4.46 -8.40 -14.10
CA GLY A 68 -4.91 -9.10 -15.31
C GLY A 68 -6.28 -9.77 -15.09
N LEU A 69 -6.35 -11.07 -15.29
CA LEU A 69 -7.56 -11.87 -15.07
C LEU A 69 -7.76 -12.33 -13.62
N ARG A 70 -6.73 -12.17 -12.78
CA ARG A 70 -6.79 -12.62 -11.38
C ARG A 70 -7.45 -11.57 -10.50
N ARG A 71 -8.27 -12.03 -9.56
CA ARG A 71 -8.97 -11.20 -8.58
C ARG A 71 -8.80 -11.78 -7.19
N TRP A 72 -8.62 -10.93 -6.20
CA TRP A 72 -8.54 -11.35 -4.80
C TRP A 72 -9.06 -10.25 -3.87
N VAL A 73 -9.36 -10.66 -2.65
CA VAL A 73 -9.86 -9.80 -1.59
C VAL A 73 -8.87 -9.76 -0.45
N THR A 74 -8.71 -8.59 0.15
CA THR A 74 -7.87 -8.36 1.32
C THR A 74 -8.66 -7.71 2.42
N LEU A 75 -8.37 -8.05 3.68
CA LEU A 75 -8.86 -7.33 4.84
C LEU A 75 -7.79 -6.34 5.28
N CYS A 76 -8.15 -5.07 5.31
CA CYS A 76 -7.25 -3.98 5.63
C CYS A 76 -7.68 -3.31 6.95
N ARG A 77 -6.69 -2.87 7.74
CA ARG A 77 -6.92 -2.14 8.98
C ARG A 77 -6.10 -0.86 8.95
N VAL A 78 -6.74 0.27 9.15
CA VAL A 78 -6.03 1.54 9.35
C VAL A 78 -5.23 1.45 10.63
N THR A 79 -3.92 1.67 10.54
CA THR A 79 -2.99 1.61 11.67
C THR A 79 -2.53 2.99 12.12
N THR A 80 -2.50 3.94 11.18
CA THR A 80 -2.12 5.33 11.42
C THR A 80 -3.05 6.25 10.64
N ALA A 81 -3.54 7.31 11.26
CA ALA A 81 -4.34 8.35 10.64
C ALA A 81 -4.05 9.69 11.33
N ASP A 82 -2.77 10.10 11.29
CA ASP A 82 -2.26 11.33 11.92
C ASP A 82 -2.30 12.46 10.90
N ALA A 83 -3.42 13.16 10.88
CA ALA A 83 -3.67 14.24 9.92
C ALA A 83 -2.87 15.51 10.26
N PRO A 84 -2.23 16.14 9.26
CA PRO A 84 -2.15 15.78 7.85
C PRO A 84 -0.87 15.01 7.49
N GLU A 85 -0.18 14.39 8.44
CA GLU A 85 1.22 13.94 8.33
C GLU A 85 1.37 12.50 7.84
N GLU A 86 0.54 11.55 8.33
CA GLU A 86 0.71 10.14 8.01
C GLU A 86 -0.62 9.38 7.94
N PHE A 87 -0.80 8.59 6.87
CA PHE A 87 -1.88 7.63 6.74
C PHE A 87 -1.30 6.25 6.41
N ALA A 88 -1.66 5.22 7.20
CA ALA A 88 -1.17 3.86 6.98
C ALA A 88 -2.22 2.80 7.31
N PHE A 89 -2.11 1.65 6.65
CA PHE A 89 -2.96 0.49 6.89
C PHE A 89 -2.21 -0.82 6.68
N SER A 90 -2.50 -1.78 7.53
CA SER A 90 -2.04 -3.15 7.39
C SER A 90 -2.99 -3.96 6.51
N VAL A 91 -2.43 -4.88 5.73
CA VAL A 91 -3.15 -5.77 4.82
C VAL A 91 -2.98 -7.20 5.28
N SER A 92 -4.08 -7.93 5.34
CA SER A 92 -4.13 -9.35 5.63
C SER A 92 -5.01 -10.10 4.63
N ALA A 93 -4.74 -11.39 4.46
CA ALA A 93 -5.55 -12.30 3.67
C ALA A 93 -5.67 -13.63 4.42
N LEU A 94 -6.90 -14.14 4.59
CA LEU A 94 -7.20 -15.37 5.34
C LEU A 94 -6.55 -15.40 6.74
N GLY A 95 -6.51 -14.24 7.43
CA GLY A 95 -5.91 -14.09 8.75
C GLY A 95 -4.37 -14.07 8.77
N LEU A 96 -3.71 -14.08 7.61
CA LEU A 96 -2.26 -14.00 7.48
C LEU A 96 -1.83 -12.56 7.21
N PRO A 97 -0.81 -12.03 7.93
CA PRO A 97 -0.27 -10.70 7.64
C PRO A 97 0.47 -10.71 6.30
N ILE A 98 0.17 -9.74 5.46
CA ILE A 98 0.74 -9.61 4.11
C ILE A 98 1.68 -8.42 4.04
N ALA A 99 1.17 -7.21 4.30
CA ALA A 99 1.94 -5.98 4.12
C ALA A 99 1.42 -4.84 5.01
N LEU A 100 2.28 -3.86 5.21
CA LEU A 100 1.92 -2.52 5.67
C LEU A 100 2.12 -1.55 4.51
N TRP A 101 1.12 -0.74 4.23
CA TRP A 101 1.16 0.35 3.27
C TRP A 101 0.95 1.67 3.98
N GLY A 102 1.69 2.69 3.58
CA GLY A 102 1.48 4.01 4.14
C GLY A 102 1.98 5.15 3.27
N PHE A 103 1.57 6.35 3.66
CA PHE A 103 1.95 7.62 3.04
C PHE A 103 2.37 8.59 4.14
N ARG A 104 3.56 9.16 4.01
CA ARG A 104 4.01 10.30 4.81
C ARG A 104 3.95 11.55 3.98
N LEU A 105 3.43 12.62 4.58
CA LEU A 105 3.18 13.89 3.95
C LEU A 105 3.97 14.98 4.68
N ARG A 106 4.64 15.81 3.91
CA ARG A 106 5.35 16.97 4.45
C ARG A 106 5.11 18.17 3.53
N PRO A 107 4.93 19.37 4.06
CA PRO A 107 4.97 20.58 3.24
C PRO A 107 6.27 20.58 2.42
N ALA A 108 6.20 20.98 1.16
CA ALA A 108 7.38 21.21 0.35
C ALA A 108 7.94 22.59 0.62
N ASP A 109 9.27 22.71 0.57
CA ASP A 109 9.99 23.95 0.85
C ASP A 109 10.37 24.70 -0.43
N GLY A 110 10.72 25.97 -0.28
CA GLY A 110 11.29 26.80 -1.35
C GLY A 110 10.32 27.09 -2.49
N ALA A 111 10.72 26.80 -3.74
CA ALA A 111 9.94 27.11 -4.94
C ALA A 111 8.60 26.35 -5.02
N ASP A 112 8.49 25.25 -4.32
CA ASP A 112 7.29 24.40 -4.25
C ASP A 112 6.40 24.71 -3.03
N ALA A 113 6.58 25.88 -2.40
CA ALA A 113 5.76 26.30 -1.24
C ALA A 113 4.26 26.23 -1.57
N GLY A 114 3.48 25.57 -0.69
CA GLY A 114 2.06 25.27 -0.93
C GLY A 114 1.80 23.90 -1.55
N SER A 115 2.86 23.18 -1.92
CA SER A 115 2.82 21.77 -2.37
C SER A 115 3.12 20.81 -1.23
N THR A 116 2.89 19.53 -1.47
CA THR A 116 3.17 18.46 -0.51
C THR A 116 4.16 17.46 -1.09
N HIS A 117 5.23 17.18 -0.35
CA HIS A 117 6.09 16.03 -0.60
C HIS A 117 5.45 14.78 -0.01
N VAL A 118 5.09 13.84 -0.89
CA VAL A 118 4.40 12.58 -0.55
C VAL A 118 5.39 11.44 -0.69
N VAL A 119 5.61 10.69 0.39
CA VAL A 119 6.39 9.46 0.40
C VAL A 119 5.46 8.29 0.63
N GLN A 120 5.27 7.45 -0.38
CA GLN A 120 4.60 6.16 -0.23
C GLN A 120 5.61 5.10 0.22
N TYR A 121 5.24 4.27 1.19
CA TYR A 121 6.06 3.17 1.66
C TYR A 121 5.27 1.85 1.72
N TRP A 122 6.01 0.75 1.61
CA TRP A 122 5.50 -0.60 1.72
C TRP A 122 6.48 -1.45 2.53
N HIS A 123 5.95 -2.19 3.51
CA HIS A 123 6.72 -3.17 4.28
C HIS A 123 6.10 -4.55 4.11
N ASP A 124 6.93 -5.56 3.81
CA ASP A 124 6.51 -6.96 3.74
C ASP A 124 6.40 -7.54 5.16
N LEU A 125 5.20 -7.99 5.53
CA LEU A 125 4.93 -8.59 6.84
C LEU A 125 4.98 -10.12 6.83
N ARG A 126 5.24 -10.76 5.70
CA ARG A 126 5.25 -12.21 5.51
C ARG A 126 6.53 -12.84 6.07
N ARG A 127 6.55 -13.08 7.37
CA ARG A 127 7.73 -13.63 8.08
C ARG A 127 7.48 -15.05 8.60
N GLY A 128 8.54 -15.87 8.70
CA GLY A 128 8.52 -17.21 9.27
C GLY A 128 7.59 -18.19 8.53
N ARG A 129 7.03 -19.18 9.24
CA ARG A 129 6.15 -20.21 8.66
C ARG A 129 4.86 -19.64 8.07
N ARG A 130 4.23 -18.68 8.77
CA ARG A 130 3.03 -17.98 8.30
C ARG A 130 3.30 -17.21 7.00
N GLY A 131 4.48 -16.58 6.88
CA GLY A 131 4.91 -15.90 5.67
C GLY A 131 5.04 -16.84 4.47
N ARG A 132 5.58 -18.03 4.64
CA ARG A 132 5.67 -19.04 3.56
C ARG A 132 4.29 -19.49 3.07
N VAL A 133 3.33 -19.67 4.00
CA VAL A 133 1.94 -19.98 3.63
C VAL A 133 1.32 -18.83 2.85
N ALA A 134 1.52 -17.58 3.32
CA ALA A 134 1.05 -16.38 2.64
C ALA A 134 1.67 -16.21 1.24
N ASP A 135 2.96 -16.55 1.06
CA ASP A 135 3.62 -16.53 -0.25
C ASP A 135 3.01 -17.55 -1.22
N HIS A 136 2.72 -18.76 -0.73
CA HIS A 136 2.08 -19.80 -1.55
C HIS A 136 0.68 -19.37 -1.99
N LEU A 137 -0.14 -18.87 -1.08
CA LEU A 137 -1.47 -18.36 -1.39
C LEU A 137 -1.42 -17.15 -2.33
N GLY A 138 -0.45 -16.26 -2.15
CA GLY A 138 -0.23 -15.11 -3.01
C GLY A 138 0.11 -15.48 -4.46
N ARG A 139 0.89 -16.54 -4.67
CA ARG A 139 1.15 -17.08 -6.03
C ARG A 139 -0.13 -17.55 -6.71
N ILE A 140 -1.01 -18.19 -5.97
CA ILE A 140 -2.30 -18.70 -6.50
C ILE A 140 -3.23 -17.52 -6.79
N ALA A 141 -3.40 -16.60 -5.85
CA ALA A 141 -4.36 -15.50 -5.93
C ALA A 141 -3.91 -14.38 -6.89
N ALA A 142 -2.72 -13.84 -6.68
CA ALA A 142 -2.19 -12.70 -7.44
C ALA A 142 -1.29 -13.10 -8.63
N GLY A 143 -0.84 -14.36 -8.67
CA GLY A 143 -0.03 -14.90 -9.76
C GLY A 143 1.41 -14.40 -9.80
N THR A 144 1.92 -13.87 -8.69
CA THR A 144 3.26 -13.30 -8.62
C THR A 144 4.13 -14.05 -7.62
N SER A 145 5.40 -14.30 -7.96
CA SER A 145 6.40 -14.73 -6.99
C SER A 145 6.73 -13.59 -6.00
N PRO A 146 7.36 -13.86 -4.85
CA PRO A 146 7.79 -12.79 -3.94
C PRO A 146 8.72 -11.75 -4.60
N ALA A 147 9.61 -12.17 -5.51
CA ALA A 147 10.51 -11.27 -6.25
C ALA A 147 9.74 -10.43 -7.27
N ASP A 148 8.87 -11.05 -8.08
CA ASP A 148 8.02 -10.35 -9.05
C ASP A 148 7.08 -9.37 -8.34
N ARG A 149 6.61 -9.72 -7.13
CA ARG A 149 5.75 -8.86 -6.31
C ARG A 149 6.44 -7.56 -5.91
N VAL A 150 7.75 -7.58 -5.62
CA VAL A 150 8.52 -6.37 -5.33
C VAL A 150 8.53 -5.44 -6.54
N LEU A 151 8.79 -5.97 -7.75
CA LEU A 151 8.78 -5.18 -8.98
C LEU A 151 7.40 -4.62 -9.28
N THR A 152 6.36 -5.45 -9.15
CA THR A 152 4.96 -5.04 -9.33
C THR A 152 4.57 -3.95 -8.33
N ASN A 153 4.95 -4.09 -7.05
CA ASN A 153 4.67 -3.09 -6.02
C ASN A 153 5.35 -1.76 -6.34
N ARG A 154 6.64 -1.76 -6.72
CA ARG A 154 7.37 -0.54 -7.08
C ARG A 154 6.70 0.17 -8.26
N SER A 155 6.41 -0.56 -9.34
CA SER A 155 5.69 -0.01 -10.48
C SER A 155 4.31 0.53 -10.10
N GLY A 156 3.59 -0.21 -9.25
CA GLY A 156 2.29 0.20 -8.71
C GLY A 156 2.37 1.47 -7.87
N MET A 157 3.39 1.62 -7.02
CA MET A 157 3.63 2.82 -6.22
C MET A 157 3.87 4.04 -7.10
N THR A 158 4.74 3.91 -8.10
CA THR A 158 5.00 4.98 -9.07
C THR A 158 3.72 5.39 -9.81
N ALA A 159 2.92 4.43 -10.26
CA ALA A 159 1.64 4.71 -10.92
C ALA A 159 0.63 5.37 -9.97
N THR A 160 0.54 4.89 -8.72
CA THR A 160 -0.32 5.46 -7.68
C THR A 160 0.00 6.92 -7.43
N LEU A 161 1.26 7.24 -7.21
CA LEU A 161 1.71 8.61 -6.93
C LEU A 161 1.46 9.55 -8.11
N ARG A 162 1.70 9.11 -9.35
CA ARG A 162 1.43 9.90 -10.56
C ARG A 162 -0.06 10.19 -10.73
N ARG A 163 -0.92 9.19 -10.53
CA ARG A 163 -2.39 9.37 -10.63
C ARG A 163 -2.93 10.26 -9.51
N LEU A 164 -2.42 10.09 -8.28
CA LEU A 164 -2.75 10.95 -7.16
C LEU A 164 -2.40 12.42 -7.48
N LYS A 165 -1.19 12.68 -8.00
CA LYS A 165 -0.75 13.99 -8.45
C LYS A 165 -1.72 14.57 -9.48
N SER A 166 -2.01 13.84 -10.56
CA SER A 166 -2.93 14.29 -11.61
C SER A 166 -4.36 14.51 -11.14
N ALA A 167 -4.81 13.84 -10.09
CA ALA A 167 -6.16 13.99 -9.54
C ALA A 167 -6.30 15.20 -8.59
N LEU A 168 -5.21 15.70 -8.05
CA LEU A 168 -5.21 16.77 -7.04
C LEU A 168 -4.72 18.11 -7.57
N GLU A 169 -4.01 18.16 -8.69
CA GLU A 169 -3.56 19.34 -9.42
C GLU A 169 -4.57 19.77 -10.48
#